data_8bacc660e64d69101e0ae71c6d602cc1
#
_entry.id   8bacc660e64d69101e0ae71c6d602cc1
#
_cell.length_a   1.000
_cell.length_b   1.000
_cell.length_c   1.000
_cell.angle_alpha   90.00
_cell.angle_beta   90.00
_cell.angle_gamma   90.00
#
_symmetry.space_group_name_H-M   'P 1'
#
loop_
_entity.id
_entity.type
_entity.pdbx_description
1 polymer ?
#
loop_
_entity_poly.entity_id
_entity_poly.type
_entity_poly.pdbx_seq_one_letter_code
_entity_poly.pdbx_strand_id
1 'polypeptide(L)'
;VKRAIDRLNQQRNDAIEKLDDWLTEHLQATGIQPREDARQNSETPGSIVDRLSILALRIYHLDEQLQRSDVDEAHRLKVSQRLAICRLQQKELATSLRQLLEAIVAGSKRHRTYRQFKMYNDPTLNPYLYNASKSTAKSKAASSE
;
A
#
# COMPACT_ATOMS: atom_id res chain seq x y z
N VAL A 1 -3.81 20.28 2.18
CA VAL A 1 -4.40 18.95 1.90
C VAL A 1 -3.41 18.07 1.16
N LYS A 2 -2.90 18.43 -0.04
CA LYS A 2 -2.00 17.59 -0.86
C LYS A 2 -0.78 17.07 -0.09
N ARG A 3 -0.03 17.95 0.62
CA ARG A 3 1.15 17.56 1.41
C ARG A 3 0.84 16.55 2.52
N ALA A 4 -0.35 16.62 3.13
CA ALA A 4 -0.77 15.65 4.14
C ALA A 4 -1.03 14.28 3.50
N ILE A 5 -1.68 14.24 2.34
CA ILE A 5 -1.92 13.01 1.58
C ILE A 5 -0.60 12.38 1.14
N ASP A 6 0.34 13.18 0.61
CA ASP A 6 1.65 12.70 0.19
C ASP A 6 2.44 12.09 1.36
N ARG A 7 2.39 12.72 2.55
CA ARG A 7 3.01 12.19 3.76
C ARG A 7 2.39 10.88 4.23
N LEU A 8 1.05 10.79 4.24
CA LEU A 8 0.35 9.56 4.62
C LEU A 8 0.63 8.41 3.65
N ASN A 9 0.68 8.71 2.34
CA ASN A 9 1.06 7.72 1.34
C ASN A 9 2.51 7.25 1.52
N GLN A 10 3.43 8.16 1.90
CA GLN A 10 4.80 7.76 2.20
C GLN A 10 4.85 6.85 3.42
N GLN A 11 4.18 7.21 4.52
CA GLN A 11 4.12 6.38 5.74
C GLN A 11 3.54 5.00 5.46
N ARG A 12 2.53 4.91 4.59
CA ARG A 12 1.94 3.64 4.16
C ARG A 12 2.94 2.77 3.41
N ASN A 13 3.70 3.35 2.46
CA ASN A 13 4.74 2.60 1.74
C ASN A 13 5.87 2.16 2.67
N ASP A 14 6.28 3.02 3.61
CA ASP A 14 7.29 2.69 4.60
C ASP A 14 6.83 1.53 5.50
N ALA A 15 5.55 1.46 5.83
CA ALA A 15 4.97 0.35 6.60
C ALA A 15 5.00 -0.97 5.82
N ILE A 16 4.68 -0.95 4.50
CA ILE A 16 4.78 -2.11 3.62
C ILE A 16 6.22 -2.63 3.59
N GLU A 17 7.18 -1.74 3.35
CA GLU A 17 8.61 -2.09 3.29
C GLU A 17 9.12 -2.63 4.63
N LYS A 18 8.74 -2.04 5.76
CA LYS A 18 9.09 -2.53 7.09
C LYS A 18 8.57 -3.93 7.38
N LEU A 19 7.35 -4.26 6.94
CA LEU A 19 6.78 -5.60 7.10
C LEU A 19 7.56 -6.62 6.28
N ASP A 20 7.91 -6.28 5.04
CA ASP A 20 8.67 -7.15 4.16
C ASP A 20 10.14 -7.30 4.61
N ASP A 21 10.75 -6.25 5.18
CA ASP A 21 12.07 -6.31 5.79
C ASP A 21 12.07 -7.20 7.03
N TRP A 22 11.08 -7.05 7.90
CA TRP A 22 10.93 -7.93 9.05
C TRP A 22 10.83 -9.41 8.63
N LEU A 23 10.06 -9.71 7.60
CA LEU A 23 9.97 -11.07 7.08
C LEU A 23 11.33 -11.56 6.55
N THR A 24 12.06 -10.72 5.82
CA THR A 24 13.41 -11.03 5.32
C THR A 24 14.35 -11.38 6.48
N GLU A 25 14.38 -10.55 7.51
CA GLU A 25 15.21 -10.77 8.71
C GLU A 25 14.80 -12.04 9.44
N HIS A 26 13.51 -12.31 9.58
CA HIS A 26 12.99 -13.52 10.21
C HIS A 26 13.39 -14.80 9.45
N LEU A 27 13.28 -14.81 8.12
CA LEU A 27 13.69 -15.93 7.29
C LEU A 27 15.21 -16.19 7.42
N GLN A 28 16.03 -15.14 7.45
CA GLN A 28 17.46 -15.25 7.66
C GLN A 28 17.79 -15.81 9.06
N ALA A 29 17.14 -15.28 10.10
CA ALA A 29 17.37 -15.72 11.48
C ALA A 29 16.98 -17.19 11.72
N THR A 30 15.95 -17.68 11.01
CA THR A 30 15.49 -19.07 11.09
C THR A 30 16.21 -20.02 10.12
N GLY A 31 17.13 -19.51 9.29
CA GLY A 31 17.89 -20.31 8.33
C GLY A 31 17.06 -20.82 7.14
N ILE A 32 15.88 -20.26 6.92
CA ILE A 32 15.04 -20.61 5.77
C ILE A 32 15.64 -20.02 4.50
N GLN A 33 16.02 -20.88 3.56
CA GLN A 33 16.60 -20.49 2.28
C GLN A 33 15.69 -20.93 1.12
N PRO A 34 15.56 -20.11 0.09
CA PRO A 34 14.85 -20.53 -1.12
C PRO A 34 15.63 -21.62 -1.85
N ARG A 35 14.91 -22.59 -2.39
CA ARG A 35 15.51 -23.62 -3.26
C ARG A 35 16.13 -22.98 -4.51
N GLU A 36 17.03 -23.69 -5.16
CA GLU A 36 17.69 -23.21 -6.37
C GLU A 36 16.70 -22.87 -7.49
N ASP A 37 15.68 -23.70 -7.65
CA ASP A 37 14.59 -23.56 -8.65
C ASP A 37 13.47 -22.60 -8.21
N ALA A 38 13.56 -22.00 -7.02
CA ALA A 38 12.52 -21.13 -6.49
C ALA A 38 12.27 -19.92 -7.37
N ARG A 39 11.01 -19.68 -7.72
CA ARG A 39 10.61 -18.51 -8.52
C ARG A 39 10.59 -17.24 -7.68
N GLN A 40 11.02 -16.13 -8.29
CA GLN A 40 10.91 -14.81 -7.67
C GLN A 40 9.43 -14.42 -7.55
N ASN A 41 9.04 -13.98 -6.36
CA ASN A 41 7.71 -13.41 -6.11
C ASN A 41 7.80 -11.88 -6.12
N SER A 42 6.92 -11.21 -6.87
CA SER A 42 6.90 -9.74 -6.99
C SER A 42 5.78 -9.08 -6.18
N GLU A 43 4.67 -9.77 -5.91
CA GLU A 43 3.67 -9.29 -4.97
C GLU A 43 4.04 -9.74 -3.57
N THR A 44 4.57 -8.84 -2.75
CA THR A 44 5.08 -9.18 -1.42
C THR A 44 3.96 -9.39 -0.39
N PRO A 45 4.21 -10.13 0.70
CA PRO A 45 3.28 -10.20 1.82
C PRO A 45 2.84 -8.83 2.34
N GLY A 46 3.76 -7.86 2.44
CA GLY A 46 3.43 -6.48 2.82
C GLY A 46 2.46 -5.81 1.87
N SER A 47 2.63 -6.00 0.56
CA SER A 47 1.70 -5.43 -0.44
C SER A 47 0.31 -6.07 -0.36
N ILE A 48 0.21 -7.36 -0.06
CA ILE A 48 -1.10 -8.03 0.12
C ILE A 48 -1.77 -7.54 1.40
N VAL A 49 -1.04 -7.38 2.49
CA VAL A 49 -1.56 -6.81 3.75
C VAL A 49 -2.10 -5.40 3.53
N ASP A 50 -1.39 -4.57 2.76
CA ASP A 50 -1.85 -3.24 2.40
C ASP A 50 -3.18 -3.28 1.61
N ARG A 51 -3.30 -4.14 0.61
CA ARG A 51 -4.55 -4.34 -0.13
C ARG A 51 -5.69 -4.82 0.77
N LEU A 52 -5.41 -5.71 1.71
CA LEU A 52 -6.39 -6.17 2.70
C LEU A 52 -6.86 -5.03 3.61
N SER A 53 -5.96 -4.14 4.04
CA SER A 53 -6.30 -2.98 4.88
C SER A 53 -7.23 -1.99 4.16
N ILE A 54 -6.95 -1.71 2.89
CA ILE A 54 -7.79 -0.86 2.04
C ILE A 54 -9.19 -1.49 1.87
N LEU A 55 -9.21 -2.81 1.65
CA LEU A 55 -10.45 -3.54 1.44
C LEU A 55 -11.30 -3.60 2.71
N ALA A 56 -10.66 -3.77 3.88
CA ALA A 56 -11.34 -3.72 5.18
C ALA A 56 -12.02 -2.37 5.42
N LEU A 57 -11.33 -1.26 5.13
CA LEU A 57 -11.90 0.08 5.23
C LEU A 57 -13.07 0.28 4.24
N ARG A 58 -12.94 -0.24 3.02
CA ARG A 58 -14.00 -0.18 2.01
C ARG A 58 -15.23 -0.96 2.44
N ILE A 59 -15.06 -2.16 3.00
CA ILE A 59 -16.14 -2.99 3.54
C ILE A 59 -16.85 -2.24 4.66
N TYR A 60 -16.10 -1.66 5.61
CA TYR A 60 -16.65 -0.87 6.70
C TYR A 60 -17.56 0.27 6.17
N HIS A 61 -17.09 1.07 5.23
CA HIS A 61 -17.90 2.16 4.66
C HIS A 61 -19.09 1.68 3.84
N LEU A 62 -19.01 0.53 3.17
CA LEU A 62 -20.17 -0.06 2.48
C LEU A 62 -21.21 -0.57 3.49
N ASP A 63 -20.79 -1.18 4.60
CA ASP A 63 -21.69 -1.56 5.67
C ASP A 63 -22.39 -0.33 6.30
N GLU A 64 -21.68 0.79 6.52
CA GLU A 64 -22.29 2.06 6.95
C GLU A 64 -23.37 2.54 5.96
N GLN A 65 -23.11 2.45 4.64
CA GLN A 65 -24.11 2.85 3.63
C GLN A 65 -25.37 2.00 3.67
N LEU A 66 -25.28 0.72 4.01
CA LEU A 66 -26.48 -0.15 4.15
C LEU A 66 -27.34 0.21 5.37
N GLN A 67 -26.74 0.82 6.39
CA GLN A 67 -27.46 1.24 7.62
C GLN A 67 -28.19 2.58 7.46
N ARG A 68 -27.98 3.32 6.38
CA ARG A 68 -28.64 4.59 6.12
C ARG A 68 -30.12 4.39 5.88
N SER A 69 -30.95 5.25 6.53
CA SER A 69 -32.41 5.27 6.38
C SER A 69 -32.90 6.20 5.26
N ASP A 70 -32.03 7.10 4.80
CA ASP A 70 -32.32 8.17 3.82
C ASP A 70 -32.03 7.78 2.36
N VAL A 71 -31.80 6.48 2.08
CA VAL A 71 -31.47 5.96 0.76
C VAL A 71 -32.57 5.05 0.22
N ASP A 72 -32.73 5.02 -1.10
CA ASP A 72 -33.69 4.18 -1.80
C ASP A 72 -33.23 2.72 -1.93
N GLU A 73 -34.15 1.86 -2.37
CA GLU A 73 -33.90 0.42 -2.56
C GLU A 73 -32.84 0.14 -3.65
N ALA A 74 -32.82 0.94 -4.72
CA ALA A 74 -31.84 0.80 -5.78
C ALA A 74 -30.41 1.06 -5.26
N HIS A 75 -30.23 2.06 -4.39
CA HIS A 75 -28.95 2.33 -3.72
C HIS A 75 -28.55 1.16 -2.81
N ARG A 76 -29.46 0.64 -1.99
CA ARG A 76 -29.23 -0.51 -1.10
C ARG A 76 -28.78 -1.75 -1.88
N LEU A 77 -29.47 -2.06 -2.96
CA LEU A 77 -29.11 -3.18 -3.83
C LEU A 77 -27.70 -3.04 -4.41
N LYS A 78 -27.37 -1.87 -4.94
CA LYS A 78 -26.04 -1.56 -5.49
C LYS A 78 -24.92 -1.68 -4.43
N VAL A 79 -25.15 -1.17 -3.22
CA VAL A 79 -24.20 -1.26 -2.12
C VAL A 79 -24.03 -2.70 -1.67
N SER A 80 -25.11 -3.47 -1.53
CA SER A 80 -25.08 -4.90 -1.16
C SER A 80 -24.28 -5.73 -2.15
N GLN A 81 -24.46 -5.52 -3.46
CA GLN A 81 -23.69 -6.19 -4.50
C GLN A 81 -22.18 -5.88 -4.40
N ARG A 82 -21.82 -4.61 -4.18
CA ARG A 82 -20.43 -4.20 -4.01
C ARG A 82 -19.81 -4.80 -2.75
N LEU A 83 -20.57 -4.84 -1.66
CA LEU A 83 -20.13 -5.43 -0.41
C LEU A 83 -19.85 -6.92 -0.56
N ALA A 84 -20.72 -7.67 -1.25
CA ALA A 84 -20.51 -9.08 -1.54
C ALA A 84 -19.22 -9.32 -2.33
N ILE A 85 -18.94 -8.50 -3.35
CA ILE A 85 -17.69 -8.56 -4.14
C ILE A 85 -16.48 -8.27 -3.24
N CYS A 86 -16.54 -7.21 -2.42
CA CYS A 86 -15.44 -6.87 -1.52
C CYS A 86 -15.14 -7.97 -0.51
N ARG A 87 -16.14 -8.61 0.05
CA ARG A 87 -15.97 -9.74 0.97
C ARG A 87 -15.38 -10.97 0.30
N LEU A 88 -15.78 -11.26 -0.95
CA LEU A 88 -15.16 -12.32 -1.75
C LEU A 88 -13.66 -12.02 -1.98
N GLN A 89 -13.33 -10.81 -2.45
CA GLN A 89 -11.95 -10.39 -2.67
C GLN A 89 -11.10 -10.45 -1.39
N GLN A 90 -11.67 -10.08 -0.24
CA GLN A 90 -10.98 -10.19 1.06
C GLN A 90 -10.62 -11.64 1.37
N LYS A 91 -11.56 -12.57 1.18
CA LYS A 91 -11.31 -14.00 1.38
C LYS A 91 -10.23 -14.55 0.45
N GLU A 92 -10.28 -14.17 -0.83
CA GLU A 92 -9.28 -14.58 -1.83
C GLU A 92 -7.89 -14.04 -1.52
N LEU A 93 -7.77 -12.75 -1.16
CA LEU A 93 -6.50 -12.14 -0.78
C LEU A 93 -5.92 -12.75 0.49
N ALA A 94 -6.75 -13.02 1.51
CA ALA A 94 -6.30 -13.68 2.74
C ALA A 94 -5.79 -15.10 2.46
N THR A 95 -6.49 -15.85 1.59
CA THR A 95 -6.05 -17.18 1.15
C THR A 95 -4.73 -17.11 0.39
N SER A 96 -4.60 -16.15 -0.54
CA SER A 96 -3.38 -15.95 -1.32
C SER A 96 -2.19 -15.56 -0.44
N LEU A 97 -2.40 -14.71 0.57
CA LEU A 97 -1.35 -14.36 1.54
C LEU A 97 -0.86 -15.60 2.30
N ARG A 98 -1.77 -16.43 2.82
CA ARG A 98 -1.40 -17.67 3.51
C ARG A 98 -0.60 -18.60 2.60
N GLN A 99 -1.08 -18.85 1.39
CA GLN A 99 -0.39 -19.71 0.40
C GLN A 99 0.98 -19.15 0.01
N LEU A 100 1.11 -17.82 -0.11
CA LEU A 100 2.40 -17.19 -0.40
C LEU A 100 3.38 -17.39 0.75
N LEU A 101 2.97 -17.18 2.00
CA LEU A 101 3.81 -17.39 3.17
C LEU A 101 4.25 -18.86 3.31
N GLU A 102 3.32 -19.81 3.10
CA GLU A 102 3.62 -21.25 3.07
C GLU A 102 4.66 -21.57 1.99
N ALA A 103 4.53 -21.01 0.79
CA ALA A 103 5.46 -21.23 -0.30
C ALA A 103 6.85 -20.61 -0.05
N ILE A 104 6.92 -19.46 0.61
CA ILE A 104 8.18 -18.82 1.02
C ILE A 104 8.88 -19.69 2.08
N VAL A 105 8.15 -20.10 3.12
CA VAL A 105 8.69 -20.95 4.19
C VAL A 105 9.15 -22.32 3.65
N ALA A 106 8.41 -22.89 2.71
CA ALA A 106 8.79 -24.13 2.03
C ALA A 106 9.95 -23.96 1.03
N GLY A 107 10.44 -22.75 0.82
CA GLY A 107 11.53 -22.45 -0.09
C GLY A 107 11.16 -22.53 -1.58
N SER A 108 9.89 -22.64 -1.94
CA SER A 108 9.44 -22.72 -3.35
C SER A 108 9.29 -21.36 -4.02
N LYS A 109 9.22 -20.29 -3.22
CA LYS A 109 9.21 -18.90 -3.69
C LYS A 109 10.27 -18.06 -3.00
N ARG A 110 10.89 -17.15 -3.76
CA ARG A 110 11.87 -16.18 -3.25
C ARG A 110 11.14 -14.94 -2.79
N HIS A 111 11.35 -14.53 -1.55
CA HIS A 111 10.92 -13.26 -1.02
C HIS A 111 11.99 -12.19 -1.23
N ARG A 112 11.57 -10.95 -1.52
CA ARG A 112 12.42 -9.75 -1.58
C ARG A 112 11.56 -8.54 -1.26
N THR A 113 12.09 -7.63 -0.45
CA THR A 113 11.49 -6.31 -0.26
C THR A 113 11.64 -5.47 -1.54
N TYR A 114 10.53 -4.93 -2.04
CA TYR A 114 10.52 -4.03 -3.19
C TYR A 114 10.50 -2.59 -2.72
N ARG A 115 11.57 -1.82 -3.03
CA ARG A 115 11.73 -0.43 -2.62
C ARG A 115 11.00 0.51 -3.56
N GLN A 116 10.25 1.47 -3.00
CA GLN A 116 9.45 2.42 -3.78
C GLN A 116 10.29 3.58 -4.35
N PHE A 117 11.38 4.01 -3.70
CA PHE A 117 12.28 5.09 -4.13
C PHE A 117 11.55 6.31 -4.73
N LYS A 118 10.64 6.91 -3.97
CA LYS A 118 9.85 8.04 -4.45
C LYS A 118 10.70 9.28 -4.68
N MET A 119 11.00 9.58 -5.92
CA MET A 119 11.91 10.64 -6.35
C MET A 119 11.35 12.04 -6.18
N TYR A 120 10.04 12.23 -6.25
CA TYR A 120 9.42 13.57 -6.20
C TYR A 120 9.48 14.24 -4.81
N ASN A 121 9.74 13.48 -3.75
CA ASN A 121 9.92 14.01 -2.39
C ASN A 121 11.39 14.35 -2.07
N ASP A 122 12.32 13.99 -2.93
CA ASP A 122 13.75 14.25 -2.75
C ASP A 122 14.17 15.49 -3.54
N PRO A 123 14.61 16.57 -2.88
CA PRO A 123 15.06 17.79 -3.55
C PRO A 123 16.22 17.57 -4.51
N THR A 124 17.07 16.58 -4.27
CA THR A 124 18.23 16.28 -5.10
C THR A 124 17.85 15.54 -6.39
N LEU A 125 16.75 14.76 -6.36
CA LEU A 125 16.26 13.99 -7.49
C LEU A 125 15.17 14.71 -8.29
N ASN A 126 14.59 15.79 -7.74
CA ASN A 126 13.58 16.60 -8.41
C ASN A 126 13.85 18.10 -8.25
N PRO A 127 14.94 18.63 -8.82
CA PRO A 127 15.35 20.02 -8.65
C PRO A 127 14.35 21.03 -9.20
N TYR A 128 13.53 20.65 -10.21
CA TYR A 128 12.55 21.56 -10.82
C TYR A 128 11.43 22.00 -9.88
N LEU A 129 10.91 21.10 -9.03
CA LEU A 129 9.87 21.44 -8.05
C LEU A 129 10.38 22.31 -6.89
N TYR A 130 11.66 22.19 -6.54
CA TYR A 130 12.24 22.89 -5.40
C TYR A 130 12.93 24.21 -5.79
N ASN A 131 13.37 24.35 -7.04
CA ASN A 131 13.94 25.59 -7.58
C ASN A 131 12.86 26.62 -7.95
N ALA A 132 11.66 26.18 -8.36
CA ALA A 132 10.53 27.08 -8.62
C ALA A 132 10.05 27.83 -7.36
N SER A 133 10.14 27.22 -6.19
CA SER A 133 9.80 27.88 -4.92
C SER A 133 10.84 28.89 -4.46
N LYS A 134 12.11 28.78 -4.88
CA LYS A 134 13.16 29.78 -4.60
C LYS A 134 13.05 31.02 -5.50
N SER A 135 12.55 30.89 -6.72
CA SER A 135 12.37 32.03 -7.63
C SER A 135 11.19 32.92 -7.21
N THR A 136 10.09 32.32 -6.73
CA THR A 136 8.93 33.06 -6.20
C THR A 136 9.19 33.78 -4.87
N ALA A 137 10.10 33.27 -4.05
CA ALA A 137 10.50 33.93 -2.81
C ALA A 137 11.42 35.17 -3.08
N LYS A 138 12.29 35.06 -4.10
CA LYS A 138 13.13 36.21 -4.52
C LYS A 138 12.33 37.33 -5.20
N SER A 139 11.30 37.01 -5.96
CA SER A 139 10.43 38.01 -6.61
C SER A 139 9.57 38.79 -5.59
N LYS A 140 9.15 38.15 -4.49
CA LYS A 140 8.42 38.86 -3.41
C LYS A 140 9.29 39.75 -2.52
N ALA A 141 10.57 39.46 -2.39
CA ALA A 141 11.50 40.31 -1.62
C ALA A 141 11.95 41.54 -2.39
N ALA A 142 11.95 41.51 -3.73
CA ALA A 142 12.34 42.63 -4.61
C ALA A 142 11.22 43.63 -4.90
N SER A 143 9.97 43.38 -4.47
CA SER A 143 8.83 44.30 -4.61
C SER A 143 8.38 45.00 -3.34
N SER A 144 9.24 44.99 -2.31
CA SER A 144 9.00 45.65 -1.00
C SER A 144 10.11 46.62 -0.58
N GLU A 145 10.86 47.17 -1.56
CA GLU A 145 11.75 48.35 -1.38
C GLU A 145 11.21 49.57 -2.15
#